data_81b19ee21759698c7c13e28a443b288e
#
_entry.id   81b19ee21759698c7c13e28a443b288e
#
_cell.length_a   1.000
_cell.length_b   1.000
_cell.length_c   1.000
_cell.angle_alpha   90.00
_cell.angle_beta   90.00
_cell.angle_gamma   90.00
#
_symmetry.space_group_name_H-M   'P 1'
#
loop_
_entity.id
_entity.type
_entity.pdbx_description
1 polymer ?
#
loop_
_entity_poly.entity_id
_entity_poly.type
_entity_poly.pdbx_seq_one_letter_code
_entity_poly.pdbx_strand_id
1 'polypeptide(L)'
;MPPTRRRAPRPRWKRRPEARHEEIIAAAAEVFATTGFARTKLDDVARRAKVSKGTLYRYFDSKDALFREMVRANVVPLLAAGEEFIRTYEGPSRDLLAQLIRRMWDTMRDPGMAGIARLVHSELHEFPELARFYFAEVILRARRMITSVLDRGIASGEFRRDLHPFAARGLPHLMVFSAQAQCFFATMDPERLADDLVLDGILDLFLHGVEARPPAGPAV
;
A
#
# COMPACT_ATOMS: atom_id res chain seq x y z
N MET A 1 -49.16 48.72 -1.42
CA MET A 1 -47.99 48.05 -0.79
C MET A 1 -47.99 46.59 -1.27
N PRO A 2 -47.02 46.11 -2.05
CA PRO A 2 -46.90 44.69 -2.39
C PRO A 2 -46.29 43.88 -1.22
N PRO A 3 -46.67 42.60 -1.03
CA PRO A 3 -46.20 41.80 0.09
C PRO A 3 -44.75 41.37 -0.11
N THR A 4 -43.93 41.54 0.93
CA THR A 4 -42.54 41.10 0.99
C THR A 4 -42.46 39.58 0.94
N ARG A 5 -41.88 39.02 -0.11
CA ARG A 5 -41.55 37.59 -0.23
C ARG A 5 -40.51 37.22 0.86
N ARG A 6 -40.92 36.47 1.86
CA ARG A 6 -40.02 35.79 2.82
C ARG A 6 -39.14 34.78 2.04
N ARG A 7 -37.82 35.02 2.03
CA ARG A 7 -36.82 34.11 1.47
C ARG A 7 -36.83 32.85 2.31
N ALA A 8 -37.14 31.69 1.70
CA ALA A 8 -37.06 30.38 2.36
C ALA A 8 -35.63 30.14 2.89
N PRO A 9 -35.49 29.55 4.09
CA PRO A 9 -34.16 29.23 4.63
C PRO A 9 -33.47 28.21 3.73
N ARG A 10 -32.24 28.51 3.30
CA ARG A 10 -31.40 27.58 2.55
C ARG A 10 -31.20 26.33 3.38
N PRO A 11 -31.33 25.09 2.81
CA PRO A 11 -31.12 23.86 3.54
C PRO A 11 -29.69 23.88 4.09
N ARG A 12 -29.55 23.80 5.42
CA ARG A 12 -28.30 23.60 6.12
C ARG A 12 -27.84 22.17 5.80
N TRP A 13 -26.93 22.02 4.87
CA TRP A 13 -26.28 20.75 4.55
C TRP A 13 -25.59 20.23 5.83
N LYS A 14 -26.25 19.31 6.54
CA LYS A 14 -25.59 18.49 7.58
C LYS A 14 -24.69 17.49 6.87
N ARG A 15 -23.46 17.91 6.55
CA ARG A 15 -22.42 16.94 6.16
C ARG A 15 -22.25 15.96 7.30
N ARG A 16 -22.37 14.65 7.00
CA ARG A 16 -22.22 13.59 7.99
C ARG A 16 -20.80 13.64 8.57
N PRO A 17 -20.61 13.44 9.88
CA PRO A 17 -19.28 13.48 10.53
C PRO A 17 -18.29 12.50 9.89
N GLU A 18 -18.75 11.32 9.49
CA GLU A 18 -17.98 10.28 8.80
C GLU A 18 -17.38 10.75 7.46
N ALA A 19 -18.20 11.38 6.60
CA ALA A 19 -17.70 11.94 5.34
C ALA A 19 -16.62 13.02 5.56
N ARG A 20 -16.66 13.72 6.70
CA ARG A 20 -15.65 14.71 7.04
C ARG A 20 -14.35 14.09 7.49
N HIS A 21 -14.41 12.97 8.22
CA HIS A 21 -13.25 12.20 8.61
C HIS A 21 -12.51 11.66 7.38
N GLU A 22 -13.22 11.05 6.46
CA GLU A 22 -12.67 10.54 5.18
C GLU A 22 -12.05 11.66 4.33
N GLU A 23 -12.71 12.83 4.21
CA GLU A 23 -12.19 13.99 3.48
C GLU A 23 -10.83 14.47 4.07
N ILE A 24 -10.67 14.45 5.40
CA ILE A 24 -9.42 14.83 6.07
C ILE A 24 -8.33 13.79 5.81
N ILE A 25 -8.65 12.50 5.89
CA ILE A 25 -7.70 11.41 5.64
C ILE A 25 -7.19 11.45 4.20
N ALA A 26 -8.09 11.62 3.22
CA ALA A 26 -7.72 11.74 1.81
C ALA A 26 -6.79 12.95 1.58
N ALA A 27 -7.12 14.10 2.17
CA ALA A 27 -6.27 15.29 2.09
C ALA A 27 -4.91 15.07 2.77
N ALA A 28 -4.86 14.33 3.88
CA ALA A 28 -3.61 13.99 4.56
C ALA A 28 -2.70 13.13 3.67
N ALA A 29 -3.26 12.09 3.02
CA ALA A 29 -2.50 11.24 2.10
C ALA A 29 -1.86 12.07 0.98
N GLU A 30 -2.60 12.99 0.35
CA GLU A 30 -2.08 13.85 -0.70
C GLU A 30 -0.98 14.81 -0.18
N VAL A 31 -1.22 15.47 0.97
CA VAL A 31 -0.25 16.44 1.52
C VAL A 31 1.02 15.72 1.99
N PHE A 32 0.91 14.59 2.66
CA PHE A 32 2.07 13.79 3.05
C PHE A 32 2.85 13.28 1.84
N ALA A 33 2.17 12.81 0.79
CA ALA A 33 2.82 12.33 -0.42
C ALA A 33 3.58 13.41 -1.18
N THR A 34 3.12 14.67 -1.13
CA THR A 34 3.70 15.79 -1.89
C THR A 34 4.72 16.60 -1.08
N THR A 35 4.44 16.83 0.20
CA THR A 35 5.24 17.70 1.06
C THR A 35 6.23 16.91 1.93
N GLY A 36 5.96 15.64 2.18
CA GLY A 36 6.62 14.81 3.17
C GLY A 36 6.01 14.95 4.56
N PHE A 37 6.23 13.94 5.42
CA PHE A 37 5.68 13.94 6.77
C PHE A 37 6.35 15.01 7.66
N ALA A 38 7.69 15.10 7.62
CA ALA A 38 8.44 16.04 8.47
C ALA A 38 7.95 17.49 8.28
N ARG A 39 7.83 17.93 7.04
CA ARG A 39 7.49 19.32 6.69
C ARG A 39 6.00 19.64 6.76
N THR A 40 5.13 18.66 6.73
CA THR A 40 3.67 18.88 6.76
C THR A 40 3.23 19.42 8.11
N LYS A 41 2.39 20.46 8.08
CA LYS A 41 1.65 20.98 9.24
C LYS A 41 0.19 20.57 9.14
N LEU A 42 -0.47 20.36 10.27
CA LEU A 42 -1.91 20.04 10.29
C LEU A 42 -2.77 21.14 9.62
N ASP A 43 -2.31 22.38 9.65
CA ASP A 43 -2.97 23.51 8.98
C ASP A 43 -2.97 23.35 7.43
N ASP A 44 -1.94 22.72 6.86
CA ASP A 44 -1.88 22.45 5.42
C ASP A 44 -2.91 21.39 5.03
N VAL A 45 -3.05 20.36 5.87
CA VAL A 45 -4.09 19.34 5.70
C VAL A 45 -5.49 19.94 5.85
N ALA A 46 -5.72 20.79 6.86
CA ALA A 46 -7.01 21.47 7.04
C ALA A 46 -7.39 22.30 5.81
N ARG A 47 -6.42 23.05 5.26
CA ARG A 47 -6.59 23.84 4.03
C ARG A 47 -6.92 22.95 2.83
N ARG A 48 -6.20 21.85 2.65
CA ARG A 48 -6.43 20.89 1.56
C ARG A 48 -7.79 20.21 1.66
N ALA A 49 -8.19 19.81 2.88
CA ALA A 49 -9.50 19.21 3.17
C ALA A 49 -10.66 20.24 3.15
N LYS A 50 -10.37 21.53 2.99
CA LYS A 50 -11.35 22.63 3.06
C LYS A 50 -12.15 22.63 4.36
N VAL A 51 -11.47 22.37 5.48
CA VAL A 51 -12.04 22.43 6.84
C VAL A 51 -11.35 23.51 7.67
N SER A 52 -12.02 23.96 8.75
CA SER A 52 -11.38 24.84 9.71
C SER A 52 -10.34 24.06 10.53
N LYS A 53 -9.32 24.77 11.03
CA LYS A 53 -8.31 24.23 11.95
C LYS A 53 -8.98 23.55 13.17
N GLY A 54 -9.96 24.21 13.79
CA GLY A 54 -10.71 23.65 14.92
C GLY A 54 -11.51 22.38 14.54
N THR A 55 -11.97 22.27 13.28
CA THR A 55 -12.61 21.04 12.81
C THR A 55 -11.60 19.91 12.75
N LEU A 56 -10.41 20.12 12.17
CA LEU A 56 -9.36 19.09 12.06
C LEU A 56 -8.92 18.63 13.46
N TYR A 57 -8.60 19.55 14.37
CA TYR A 57 -8.17 19.21 15.74
C TYR A 57 -9.22 18.47 16.57
N ARG A 58 -10.49 18.54 16.20
CA ARG A 58 -11.54 17.71 16.82
C ARG A 58 -11.46 16.23 16.43
N TYR A 59 -10.88 15.92 15.27
CA TYR A 59 -10.72 14.54 14.81
C TYR A 59 -9.34 13.97 15.10
N PHE A 60 -8.31 14.81 15.07
CA PHE A 60 -6.92 14.37 15.17
C PHE A 60 -6.12 15.30 16.07
N ASP A 61 -5.63 14.76 17.18
CA ASP A 61 -4.87 15.51 18.20
C ASP A 61 -3.42 15.80 17.73
N SER A 62 -2.91 15.03 16.79
CA SER A 62 -1.54 15.15 16.29
C SER A 62 -1.39 14.71 14.84
N LYS A 63 -0.28 15.12 14.23
CA LYS A 63 0.14 14.66 12.91
C LYS A 63 0.37 13.14 12.89
N ASP A 64 0.89 12.59 13.96
CA ASP A 64 1.13 11.16 14.15
C ASP A 64 -0.18 10.36 14.18
N ALA A 65 -1.19 10.87 14.91
CA ALA A 65 -2.52 10.25 14.92
C ALA A 65 -3.15 10.24 13.53
N LEU A 66 -3.04 11.34 12.80
CA LEU A 66 -3.52 11.47 11.43
C LEU A 66 -2.79 10.51 10.46
N PHE A 67 -1.46 10.36 10.59
CA PHE A 67 -0.69 9.40 9.80
C PHE A 67 -1.15 7.96 10.07
N ARG A 68 -1.29 7.57 11.33
CA ARG A 68 -1.75 6.23 11.70
C ARG A 68 -3.12 5.93 11.10
N GLU A 69 -4.04 6.88 11.16
CA GLU A 69 -5.37 6.70 10.62
C GLU A 69 -5.37 6.67 9.09
N MET A 70 -4.53 7.47 8.44
CA MET A 70 -4.32 7.42 6.99
C MET A 70 -3.82 6.03 6.55
N VAL A 71 -2.87 5.43 7.27
CA VAL A 71 -2.40 4.06 6.99
C VAL A 71 -3.52 3.05 7.19
N ARG A 72 -4.30 3.15 8.27
CA ARG A 72 -5.43 2.25 8.53
C ARG A 72 -6.52 2.34 7.47
N ALA A 73 -6.80 3.55 6.99
CA ALA A 73 -7.82 3.76 5.98
C ALA A 73 -7.41 3.34 4.57
N ASN A 74 -6.14 3.51 4.19
CA ASN A 74 -5.69 3.29 2.82
C ASN A 74 -4.91 1.97 2.63
N VAL A 75 -4.13 1.52 3.61
CA VAL A 75 -3.25 0.36 3.45
C VAL A 75 -3.84 -0.90 4.07
N VAL A 76 -4.38 -0.81 5.28
CA VAL A 76 -4.90 -1.98 6.02
C VAL A 76 -6.02 -2.71 5.28
N PRO A 77 -6.99 -2.05 4.62
CA PRO A 77 -8.01 -2.74 3.84
C PRO A 77 -7.46 -3.54 2.66
N LEU A 78 -6.39 -3.07 2.02
CA LEU A 78 -5.73 -3.79 0.92
C LEU A 78 -5.07 -5.08 1.42
N LEU A 79 -4.44 -5.03 2.59
CA LEU A 79 -3.89 -6.23 3.24
C LEU A 79 -5.00 -7.21 3.62
N ALA A 80 -6.09 -6.73 4.21
CA ALA A 80 -7.23 -7.57 4.56
C ALA A 80 -7.85 -8.25 3.32
N ALA A 81 -7.98 -7.54 2.21
CA ALA A 81 -8.44 -8.10 0.94
C ALA A 81 -7.48 -9.17 0.39
N GLY A 82 -6.17 -8.95 0.54
CA GLY A 82 -5.14 -9.94 0.17
C GLY A 82 -5.17 -11.19 1.07
N GLU A 83 -5.33 -11.02 2.38
CA GLU A 83 -5.47 -12.12 3.35
C GLU A 83 -6.72 -12.97 3.02
N GLU A 84 -7.85 -12.32 2.73
CA GLU A 84 -9.09 -13.01 2.34
C GLU A 84 -8.94 -13.73 1.01
N PHE A 85 -8.29 -13.12 0.03
CA PHE A 85 -8.01 -13.76 -1.25
C PHE A 85 -7.16 -15.04 -1.06
N ILE A 86 -6.10 -14.99 -0.25
CA ILE A 86 -5.27 -16.18 0.05
C ILE A 86 -6.11 -17.27 0.73
N ARG A 87 -6.94 -16.89 1.68
CA ARG A 87 -7.77 -17.82 2.46
C ARG A 87 -8.80 -18.56 1.61
N THR A 88 -9.38 -17.88 0.61
CA THR A 88 -10.47 -18.42 -0.23
C THR A 88 -9.99 -19.07 -1.52
N TYR A 89 -8.70 -18.98 -1.83
CA TYR A 89 -8.17 -19.51 -3.08
C TYR A 89 -7.95 -21.03 -3.03
N GLU A 90 -8.58 -21.76 -3.94
CA GLU A 90 -8.55 -23.25 -3.98
C GLU A 90 -7.59 -23.83 -5.05
N GLY A 91 -7.03 -23.00 -5.92
CA GLY A 91 -6.12 -23.42 -7.00
C GLY A 91 -4.69 -23.74 -6.54
N PRO A 92 -3.77 -24.00 -7.50
CA PRO A 92 -2.35 -24.24 -7.24
C PRO A 92 -1.68 -23.08 -6.52
N SER A 93 -0.70 -23.37 -5.66
CA SER A 93 0.04 -22.35 -4.90
C SER A 93 0.87 -21.46 -5.82
N ARG A 94 1.37 -22.01 -6.93
CA ARG A 94 2.05 -21.27 -7.98
C ARG A 94 1.18 -20.16 -8.57
N ASP A 95 -0.05 -20.51 -8.92
CA ASP A 95 -0.99 -19.56 -9.53
C ASP A 95 -1.47 -18.51 -8.49
N LEU A 96 -1.67 -18.92 -7.24
CA LEU A 96 -1.95 -18.02 -6.14
C LEU A 96 -0.84 -16.98 -5.95
N LEU A 97 0.42 -17.44 -5.94
CA LEU A 97 1.58 -16.55 -5.80
C LEU A 97 1.68 -15.58 -6.98
N ALA A 98 1.50 -16.07 -8.22
CA ALA A 98 1.51 -15.24 -9.41
C ALA A 98 0.41 -14.16 -9.37
N GLN A 99 -0.81 -14.51 -8.95
CA GLN A 99 -1.91 -13.55 -8.81
C GLN A 99 -1.65 -12.55 -7.69
N LEU A 100 -1.05 -12.99 -6.58
CA LEU A 100 -0.68 -12.09 -5.48
C LEU A 100 0.37 -11.08 -5.94
N ILE A 101 1.39 -11.51 -6.68
CA ILE A 101 2.42 -10.63 -7.27
C ILE A 101 1.77 -9.59 -8.20
N ARG A 102 0.86 -9.99 -9.09
CA ARG A 102 0.16 -9.06 -9.99
C ARG A 102 -0.66 -8.02 -9.21
N ARG A 103 -1.43 -8.44 -8.23
CA ARG A 103 -2.22 -7.54 -7.36
C ARG A 103 -1.33 -6.56 -6.58
N MET A 104 -0.19 -7.03 -6.08
CA MET A 104 0.79 -6.15 -5.42
C MET A 104 1.35 -5.13 -6.40
N TRP A 105 1.68 -5.53 -7.63
CA TRP A 105 2.16 -4.64 -8.67
C TRP A 105 1.16 -3.53 -8.97
N ASP A 106 -0.09 -3.87 -9.22
CA ASP A 106 -1.15 -2.91 -9.49
C ASP A 106 -1.33 -1.93 -8.31
N THR A 107 -1.30 -2.45 -7.07
CA THR A 107 -1.36 -1.63 -5.86
C THR A 107 -0.19 -0.65 -5.76
N MET A 108 1.04 -1.09 -6.03
CA MET A 108 2.22 -0.23 -5.92
C MET A 108 2.30 0.82 -7.03
N ARG A 109 1.58 0.62 -8.14
CA ARG A 109 1.47 1.60 -9.24
C ARG A 109 0.35 2.62 -9.04
N ASP A 110 -0.56 2.39 -8.09
CA ASP A 110 -1.52 3.43 -7.70
C ASP A 110 -0.78 4.67 -7.17
N PRO A 111 -1.05 5.88 -7.67
CA PRO A 111 -0.31 7.08 -7.29
C PRO A 111 -0.37 7.39 -5.78
N GLY A 112 -1.50 7.10 -5.13
CA GLY A 112 -1.67 7.28 -3.69
C GLY A 112 -0.79 6.32 -2.91
N MET A 113 -0.79 5.04 -3.27
CA MET A 113 0.03 4.01 -2.65
C MET A 113 1.52 4.22 -2.92
N ALA A 114 1.91 4.60 -4.13
CA ALA A 114 3.28 4.96 -4.46
C ALA A 114 3.77 6.14 -3.61
N GLY A 115 2.91 7.13 -3.35
CA GLY A 115 3.19 8.26 -2.47
C GLY A 115 3.42 7.84 -1.02
N ILE A 116 2.57 6.97 -0.49
CA ILE A 116 2.71 6.39 0.87
C ILE A 116 3.99 5.57 0.98
N ALA A 117 4.26 4.69 0.02
CA ALA A 117 5.45 3.86 0.00
C ALA A 117 6.73 4.71 -0.03
N ARG A 118 6.77 5.76 -0.86
CA ARG A 118 7.89 6.71 -0.92
C ARG A 118 8.11 7.40 0.42
N LEU A 119 7.04 7.94 1.03
CA LEU A 119 7.09 8.58 2.34
C LEU A 119 7.68 7.66 3.41
N VAL A 120 7.22 6.43 3.46
CA VAL A 120 7.69 5.41 4.41
C VAL A 120 9.19 5.17 4.25
N HIS A 121 9.67 5.00 3.03
CA HIS A 121 11.09 4.70 2.78
C HIS A 121 12.01 5.90 2.98
N SER A 122 11.53 7.13 2.67
CA SER A 122 12.38 8.32 2.74
C SER A 122 12.45 8.96 4.13
N GLU A 123 11.38 8.91 4.91
CA GLU A 123 11.28 9.73 6.12
C GLU A 123 10.98 8.95 7.40
N LEU A 124 10.40 7.75 7.31
CA LEU A 124 9.88 7.09 8.52
C LEU A 124 10.97 6.67 9.51
N HIS A 125 12.22 6.55 9.05
CA HIS A 125 13.38 6.28 9.91
C HIS A 125 13.66 7.40 10.93
N GLU A 126 13.24 8.64 10.64
CA GLU A 126 13.35 9.78 11.56
C GLU A 126 12.26 9.75 12.66
N PHE A 127 11.24 8.90 12.51
CA PHE A 127 10.07 8.82 13.41
C PHE A 127 9.89 7.41 13.99
N PRO A 128 10.68 6.99 15.00
CA PRO A 128 10.74 5.61 15.48
C PRO A 128 9.37 5.02 15.90
N GLU A 129 8.49 5.83 16.50
CA GLU A 129 7.16 5.38 16.91
C GLU A 129 6.24 5.08 15.72
N LEU A 130 6.32 5.89 14.66
CA LEU A 130 5.58 5.65 13.43
C LEU A 130 6.18 4.48 12.64
N ALA A 131 7.50 4.34 12.65
CA ALA A 131 8.18 3.21 12.05
C ALA A 131 7.76 1.88 12.70
N ARG A 132 7.71 1.81 14.04
CA ARG A 132 7.23 0.62 14.78
C ARG A 132 5.77 0.32 14.45
N PHE A 133 4.92 1.34 14.42
CA PHE A 133 3.51 1.19 14.04
C PHE A 133 3.38 0.61 12.63
N TYR A 134 4.03 1.23 11.64
CA TYR A 134 3.96 0.78 10.24
C TYR A 134 4.53 -0.63 10.06
N PHE A 135 5.62 -0.94 10.74
CA PHE A 135 6.21 -2.26 10.74
C PHE A 135 5.23 -3.32 11.26
N ALA A 136 4.56 -3.05 12.37
CA ALA A 136 3.61 -3.99 12.97
C ALA A 136 2.32 -4.14 12.14
N GLU A 137 1.72 -3.04 11.71
CA GLU A 137 0.43 -3.04 11.02
C GLU A 137 0.53 -3.43 9.54
N VAL A 138 1.67 -3.15 8.88
CA VAL A 138 1.78 -3.33 7.44
C VAL A 138 2.83 -4.38 7.09
N ILE A 139 4.10 -4.17 7.49
CA ILE A 139 5.22 -5.00 7.01
C ILE A 139 5.09 -6.44 7.51
N LEU A 140 4.78 -6.65 8.78
CA LEU A 140 4.62 -8.00 9.34
C LEU A 140 3.42 -8.73 8.73
N ARG A 141 2.31 -8.02 8.44
CA ARG A 141 1.13 -8.63 7.81
C ARG A 141 1.46 -9.06 6.37
N ALA A 142 2.01 -8.14 5.57
CA ALA A 142 2.43 -8.46 4.19
C ALA A 142 3.40 -9.65 4.14
N ARG A 143 4.36 -9.71 5.07
CA ARG A 143 5.30 -10.83 5.18
C ARG A 143 4.58 -12.15 5.50
N ARG A 144 3.66 -12.16 6.48
CA ARG A 144 2.89 -13.36 6.83
C ARG A 144 2.05 -13.87 5.66
N MET A 145 1.44 -12.99 4.88
CA MET A 145 0.69 -13.34 3.67
C MET A 145 1.58 -14.12 2.69
N ILE A 146 2.75 -13.60 2.38
CA ILE A 146 3.67 -14.27 1.44
C ILE A 146 4.19 -15.56 2.03
N THR A 147 4.57 -15.58 3.31
CA THR A 147 5.01 -16.79 4.01
C THR A 147 3.94 -17.88 3.93
N SER A 148 2.67 -17.56 4.19
CA SER A 148 1.59 -18.55 4.13
C SER A 148 1.40 -19.17 2.75
N VAL A 149 1.59 -18.41 1.67
CA VAL A 149 1.54 -18.93 0.31
C VAL A 149 2.75 -19.84 0.01
N LEU A 150 3.93 -19.44 0.46
CA LEU A 150 5.15 -20.25 0.29
C LEU A 150 5.06 -21.56 1.07
N ASP A 151 4.62 -21.51 2.33
CA ASP A 151 4.43 -22.71 3.18
C ASP A 151 3.40 -23.67 2.57
N ARG A 152 2.30 -23.14 2.04
CA ARG A 152 1.30 -23.95 1.32
C ARG A 152 1.92 -24.64 0.10
N GLY A 153 2.71 -23.93 -0.72
CA GLY A 153 3.35 -24.51 -1.89
C GLY A 153 4.45 -25.53 -1.54
N ILE A 154 5.14 -25.33 -0.43
CA ILE A 154 6.10 -26.33 0.11
C ILE A 154 5.33 -27.59 0.58
N ALA A 155 4.22 -27.41 1.29
CA ALA A 155 3.41 -28.53 1.77
C ALA A 155 2.79 -29.35 0.63
N SER A 156 2.36 -28.69 -0.45
CA SER A 156 1.83 -29.37 -1.66
C SER A 156 2.92 -29.97 -2.57
N GLY A 157 4.20 -29.64 -2.36
CA GLY A 157 5.31 -30.06 -3.20
C GLY A 157 5.49 -29.25 -4.47
N GLU A 158 4.74 -28.17 -4.64
CA GLU A 158 4.90 -27.24 -5.77
C GLU A 158 6.16 -26.38 -5.62
N PHE A 159 6.54 -26.09 -4.37
CA PHE A 159 7.72 -25.26 -4.07
C PHE A 159 8.80 -26.10 -3.38
N ARG A 160 10.04 -25.74 -3.63
CA ARG A 160 11.20 -26.41 -3.03
C ARG A 160 11.24 -26.18 -1.50
N ARG A 161 11.66 -27.22 -0.76
CA ARG A 161 11.70 -27.19 0.71
C ARG A 161 12.85 -26.36 1.29
N ASP A 162 13.88 -26.11 0.51
CA ASP A 162 15.09 -25.36 0.88
C ASP A 162 15.01 -23.87 0.54
N LEU A 163 13.80 -23.29 0.54
CA LEU A 163 13.62 -21.85 0.32
C LEU A 163 14.34 -21.05 1.39
N HIS A 164 15.17 -20.11 0.92
CA HIS A 164 15.83 -19.19 1.84
C HIS A 164 14.80 -18.30 2.56
N PRO A 165 14.90 -18.07 3.89
CA PRO A 165 13.95 -17.24 4.65
C PRO A 165 13.78 -15.80 4.11
N PHE A 166 14.72 -15.35 3.28
CA PHE A 166 14.63 -14.05 2.62
C PHE A 166 13.51 -13.99 1.54
N ALA A 167 13.07 -15.12 0.98
CA ALA A 167 12.08 -15.13 -0.09
C ALA A 167 10.81 -14.32 0.24
N ALA A 168 10.21 -14.55 1.43
CA ALA A 168 9.04 -13.82 1.90
C ALA A 168 9.31 -12.34 2.20
N ARG A 169 10.56 -11.93 2.37
CA ARG A 169 10.97 -10.55 2.60
C ARG A 169 11.38 -9.84 1.32
N GLY A 170 12.08 -10.55 0.44
CA GLY A 170 12.63 -10.01 -0.81
C GLY A 170 11.56 -9.59 -1.79
N LEU A 171 10.50 -10.38 -1.93
CA LEU A 171 9.41 -10.08 -2.88
C LEU A 171 8.77 -8.69 -2.66
N PRO A 172 8.30 -8.29 -1.47
CA PRO A 172 7.76 -6.96 -1.27
C PRO A 172 8.75 -5.84 -1.57
N HIS A 173 10.03 -6.02 -1.21
CA HIS A 173 11.05 -5.03 -1.52
C HIS A 173 11.27 -4.89 -3.02
N LEU A 174 11.39 -6.01 -3.74
CA LEU A 174 11.52 -6.01 -5.20
C LEU A 174 10.36 -5.28 -5.86
N MET A 175 9.11 -5.57 -5.44
CA MET A 175 7.90 -4.95 -5.98
C MET A 175 7.89 -3.44 -5.75
N VAL A 176 8.11 -3.01 -4.51
CA VAL A 176 8.07 -1.58 -4.13
C VAL A 176 9.15 -0.80 -4.87
N PHE A 177 10.40 -1.28 -4.86
CA PHE A 177 11.51 -0.57 -5.51
C PHE A 177 11.39 -0.57 -7.02
N SER A 178 10.97 -1.66 -7.65
CA SER A 178 10.74 -1.70 -9.10
C SER A 178 9.63 -0.73 -9.52
N ALA A 179 8.50 -0.71 -8.81
CA ALA A 179 7.42 0.24 -9.09
C ALA A 179 7.85 1.70 -8.91
N GLN A 180 8.62 1.99 -7.85
CA GLN A 180 9.15 3.34 -7.63
C GLN A 180 10.16 3.77 -8.70
N ALA A 181 11.07 2.87 -9.11
CA ALA A 181 12.03 3.13 -10.17
C ALA A 181 11.33 3.44 -11.50
N GLN A 182 10.30 2.66 -11.85
CA GLN A 182 9.49 2.88 -13.04
C GLN A 182 8.82 4.26 -13.05
N CYS A 183 8.37 4.76 -11.89
CA CYS A 183 7.79 6.10 -11.77
C CYS A 183 8.87 7.21 -11.78
N PHE A 184 9.93 7.03 -10.98
CA PHE A 184 10.91 8.07 -10.73
C PHE A 184 11.81 8.35 -11.94
N PHE A 185 12.27 7.28 -12.60
CA PHE A 185 13.17 7.38 -13.75
C PHE A 185 12.44 7.38 -15.11
N ALA A 186 11.11 7.44 -15.12
CA ALA A 186 10.29 7.30 -16.33
C ALA A 186 10.72 8.20 -17.50
N THR A 187 11.19 9.41 -17.20
CA THR A 187 11.62 10.41 -18.22
C THR A 187 13.14 10.49 -18.40
N MET A 188 13.91 9.78 -17.56
CA MET A 188 15.38 9.88 -17.53
C MET A 188 16.04 8.65 -18.13
N ASP A 189 15.36 7.49 -18.10
CA ASP A 189 15.88 6.21 -18.56
C ASP A 189 15.48 5.96 -20.02
N PRO A 190 16.42 6.07 -20.99
CA PRO A 190 16.15 5.78 -22.40
C PRO A 190 15.94 4.30 -22.67
N GLU A 191 16.39 3.42 -21.77
CA GLU A 191 16.24 1.95 -21.87
C GLU A 191 15.12 1.43 -20.97
N ARG A 192 14.23 2.32 -20.51
CA ARG A 192 13.11 1.97 -19.63
C ARG A 192 12.28 0.84 -20.24
N LEU A 193 12.15 -0.24 -19.51
CA LEU A 193 11.26 -1.35 -19.86
C LEU A 193 9.80 -0.95 -19.69
N ALA A 194 8.93 -1.52 -20.52
CA ALA A 194 7.50 -1.41 -20.30
C ALA A 194 7.11 -2.07 -18.95
N ASP A 195 6.10 -1.54 -18.30
CA ASP A 195 5.69 -1.98 -16.96
C ASP A 195 5.28 -3.46 -16.93
N ASP A 196 4.66 -3.96 -18.01
CA ASP A 196 4.27 -5.36 -18.16
C ASP A 196 5.52 -6.26 -18.24
N LEU A 197 6.56 -5.81 -18.96
CA LEU A 197 7.81 -6.54 -19.09
C LEU A 197 8.57 -6.61 -17.76
N VAL A 198 8.51 -5.55 -16.95
CA VAL A 198 9.08 -5.56 -15.59
C VAL A 198 8.33 -6.55 -14.71
N LEU A 199 7.00 -6.54 -14.75
CA LEU A 199 6.18 -7.48 -13.99
C LEU A 199 6.43 -8.94 -14.41
N ASP A 200 6.51 -9.20 -15.71
CA ASP A 200 6.80 -10.54 -16.23
C ASP A 200 8.19 -11.01 -15.80
N GLY A 201 9.18 -10.12 -15.80
CA GLY A 201 10.52 -10.43 -15.29
C GLY A 201 10.54 -10.74 -13.79
N ILE A 202 9.77 -10.02 -12.98
CA ILE A 202 9.62 -10.29 -11.54
C ILE A 202 8.94 -11.64 -11.32
N LEU A 203 7.88 -11.94 -12.08
CA LEU A 203 7.18 -13.23 -12.03
C LEU A 203 8.12 -14.38 -12.40
N ASP A 204 8.86 -14.23 -13.49
CA ASP A 204 9.83 -15.24 -13.96
C ASP A 204 10.89 -15.52 -12.88
N LEU A 205 11.59 -14.50 -12.42
CA LEU A 205 12.64 -14.63 -11.42
C LEU A 205 12.11 -15.25 -10.11
N PHE A 206 10.93 -14.83 -9.66
CA PHE A 206 10.44 -15.27 -8.36
C PHE A 206 9.82 -16.66 -8.42
N LEU A 207 9.01 -16.96 -9.43
CA LEU A 207 8.37 -18.28 -9.58
C LEU A 207 9.42 -19.37 -9.85
N HIS A 208 10.33 -19.18 -10.80
CA HIS A 208 11.42 -20.13 -11.02
C HIS A 208 12.35 -20.28 -9.81
N GLY A 209 12.51 -19.20 -9.00
CA GLY A 209 13.28 -19.24 -7.78
C GLY A 209 12.66 -20.09 -6.67
N VAL A 210 11.35 -20.24 -6.65
CA VAL A 210 10.62 -20.98 -5.57
C VAL A 210 10.13 -22.35 -6.01
N GLU A 211 9.97 -22.62 -7.30
CA GLU A 211 9.49 -23.91 -7.83
C GLU A 211 10.38 -25.09 -7.42
N ALA A 212 9.74 -26.24 -7.22
CA ALA A 212 10.42 -27.49 -6.96
C ALA A 212 11.28 -27.86 -8.20
N ARG A 213 12.56 -28.15 -7.99
CA ARG A 213 13.42 -28.63 -9.05
C ARG A 213 13.15 -30.12 -9.29
N PRO A 214 13.08 -30.57 -10.55
CA PRO A 214 13.05 -32.00 -10.80
C PRO A 214 14.31 -32.65 -10.18
N PRO A 215 14.21 -33.89 -9.68
CA PRO A 215 15.37 -34.57 -9.14
C PRO A 215 16.48 -34.60 -10.21
N ALA A 216 17.69 -34.26 -9.81
CA ALA A 216 18.85 -34.37 -10.71
C ALA A 216 18.87 -35.79 -11.24
N GLY A 217 18.76 -35.95 -12.57
CA GLY A 217 18.92 -37.26 -13.21
C GLY A 217 20.25 -37.88 -12.81
N PRO A 218 20.40 -39.22 -12.85
CA PRO A 218 21.66 -39.88 -12.52
C PRO A 218 22.76 -39.24 -13.37
N ALA A 219 23.83 -38.80 -12.70
CA ALA A 219 25.03 -38.33 -13.41
C ALA A 219 25.51 -39.44 -14.32
N VAL A 220 25.51 -39.15 -15.62
CA VAL A 220 26.03 -40.07 -16.67
C VAL A 220 27.55 -40.08 -16.61
#